data_5037ad023bbca1ca36e3de17aae28a84
#
_entry.id   5037ad023bbca1ca36e3de17aae28a84
#
_cell.length_a   1.000
_cell.length_b   1.000
_cell.length_c   1.000
_cell.angle_alpha   90.00
_cell.angle_beta   90.00
_cell.angle_gamma   90.00
#
_symmetry.space_group_name_H-M   'P 1'
#
loop_
_entity.id
_entity.type
_entity.pdbx_description
1 polymer ?
#
loop_
_entity_poly.entity_id
_entity_poly.type
_entity_poly.pdbx_seq_one_letter_code
_entity_poly.pdbx_strand_id
1 'polypeptide(L)'
;MATLTNTEKLKVEFAIPERYAGVLQNGAKLTFTVEGSDDVHNAQVYATNSKVDQGTRTYLVRAIYDNKDGKLVPGRYVSVSLNTRTFKNTLAVPSEAIISEMGIDKVFLYKNGQAIPHEITKGLRTDAQVQVLSGLNVGDTVITSGIMQLRTGMRVELK
;
A
#
# COMPACT_ATOMS: atom_id res chain seq x y z
N MET A 1 43.06 -0.14 21.69
CA MET A 1 41.82 -0.71 22.25
C MET A 1 40.85 -0.96 21.08
N ALA A 2 40.44 -2.19 20.79
CA ALA A 2 39.56 -2.51 19.66
C ALA A 2 38.21 -2.98 20.21
N THR A 3 37.12 -2.48 19.65
CA THR A 3 35.76 -2.92 19.99
C THR A 3 35.25 -3.85 18.91
N LEU A 4 34.84 -5.06 19.30
CA LEU A 4 34.27 -6.04 18.39
C LEU A 4 32.74 -5.83 18.35
N THR A 5 32.19 -5.48 17.21
CA THR A 5 30.74 -5.31 17.02
C THR A 5 30.23 -6.38 16.06
N ASN A 6 29.27 -7.17 16.51
CA ASN A 6 28.57 -8.13 15.63
C ASN A 6 27.53 -7.36 14.79
N THR A 7 27.74 -7.33 13.47
CA THR A 7 26.87 -6.65 12.51
C THR A 7 26.03 -7.61 11.67
N GLU A 8 26.08 -8.91 11.94
CA GLU A 8 25.30 -9.92 11.18
C GLU A 8 23.79 -9.80 11.38
N LYS A 9 23.38 -9.29 12.55
CA LYS A 9 21.97 -9.02 12.84
C LYS A 9 21.78 -7.58 13.27
N LEU A 10 21.06 -6.82 12.48
CA LEU A 10 20.75 -5.44 12.78
C LEU A 10 19.34 -5.33 13.39
N LYS A 11 19.21 -4.46 14.37
CA LYS A 11 17.91 -4.12 14.96
C LYS A 11 17.37 -2.88 14.24
N VAL A 12 16.16 -2.97 13.73
CA VAL A 12 15.38 -1.86 13.20
C VAL A 12 14.38 -1.47 14.29
N GLU A 13 14.54 -0.26 14.82
CA GLU A 13 13.67 0.25 15.89
C GLU A 13 12.89 1.45 15.36
N PHE A 14 11.56 1.43 15.52
CA PHE A 14 10.68 2.47 15.03
C PHE A 14 9.43 2.60 15.90
N ALA A 15 8.84 3.79 15.90
CA ALA A 15 7.61 4.07 16.63
C ALA A 15 6.42 4.11 15.68
N ILE A 16 5.30 3.51 16.08
CA ILE A 16 4.05 3.56 15.32
C ILE A 16 2.91 4.11 16.18
N PRO A 17 1.94 4.81 15.58
CA PRO A 17 0.75 5.27 16.29
C PRO A 17 -0.03 4.12 16.93
N GLU A 18 -0.57 4.35 18.12
CA GLU A 18 -1.33 3.38 18.93
C GLU A 18 -2.43 2.65 18.14
N ARG A 19 -3.12 3.37 17.23
CA ARG A 19 -4.17 2.78 16.38
C ARG A 19 -3.72 1.60 15.52
N TYR A 20 -2.41 1.42 15.31
CA TYR A 20 -1.84 0.31 14.55
C TYR A 20 -1.23 -0.78 15.44
N ALA A 21 -1.38 -0.68 16.76
CA ALA A 21 -0.81 -1.63 17.72
C ALA A 21 -1.20 -3.09 17.44
N GLY A 22 -2.44 -3.33 16.99
CA GLY A 22 -2.92 -4.67 16.66
C GLY A 22 -2.42 -5.25 15.33
N VAL A 23 -1.79 -4.43 14.48
CA VAL A 23 -1.34 -4.84 13.14
C VAL A 23 0.02 -5.52 13.18
N LEU A 24 0.90 -5.07 14.07
CA LEU A 24 2.26 -5.58 14.21
C LEU A 24 2.38 -6.48 15.43
N GLN A 25 2.22 -7.76 15.19
CA GLN A 25 2.51 -8.80 16.18
C GLN A 25 3.92 -9.38 15.95
N ASN A 26 4.45 -10.07 16.97
CA ASN A 26 5.70 -10.80 16.83
C ASN A 26 5.61 -11.77 15.65
N GLY A 27 6.65 -11.78 14.81
CA GLY A 27 6.68 -12.54 13.58
C GLY A 27 6.18 -11.80 12.34
N ALA A 28 5.56 -10.62 12.48
CA ALA A 28 5.13 -9.81 11.34
C ALA A 28 6.32 -9.40 10.47
N LYS A 29 6.14 -9.50 9.15
CA LYS A 29 7.14 -9.07 8.17
C LYS A 29 6.92 -7.62 7.81
N LEU A 30 7.99 -6.88 7.66
CA LEU A 30 8.01 -5.51 7.19
C LEU A 30 9.13 -5.31 6.19
N THR A 31 9.02 -4.24 5.42
CA THR A 31 10.08 -3.80 4.53
C THR A 31 10.62 -2.45 4.99
N PHE A 32 11.89 -2.20 4.73
CA PHE A 32 12.49 -0.90 4.98
C PHE A 32 13.51 -0.55 3.90
N THR A 33 13.72 0.73 3.71
CA THR A 33 14.77 1.30 2.86
C THR A 33 15.69 2.15 3.72
N VAL A 34 16.96 2.23 3.35
CA VAL A 34 17.94 3.07 4.04
C VAL A 34 18.03 4.40 3.32
N GLU A 35 18.10 5.49 4.06
CA GLU A 35 18.25 6.82 3.47
C GLU A 35 19.42 6.88 2.48
N GLY A 36 19.12 7.33 1.24
CA GLY A 36 20.08 7.39 0.15
C GLY A 36 20.25 6.09 -0.65
N SER A 37 19.39 5.08 -0.43
CA SER A 37 19.31 3.85 -1.24
C SER A 37 17.88 3.47 -1.50
N ASP A 38 17.59 3.04 -2.73
CA ASP A 38 16.29 2.51 -3.12
C ASP A 38 16.16 0.99 -2.84
N ASP A 39 17.21 0.38 -2.28
CA ASP A 39 17.20 -1.04 -1.96
C ASP A 39 16.19 -1.36 -0.86
N VAL A 40 15.27 -2.28 -1.15
CA VAL A 40 14.25 -2.73 -0.21
C VAL A 40 14.75 -3.94 0.57
N HIS A 41 14.78 -3.80 1.88
CA HIS A 41 15.20 -4.85 2.80
C HIS A 41 14.01 -5.42 3.57
N ASN A 42 14.05 -6.72 3.89
CA ASN A 42 12.99 -7.39 4.65
C ASN A 42 13.45 -7.62 6.09
N ALA A 43 12.63 -7.22 7.05
CA ALA A 43 12.86 -7.49 8.46
C ALA A 43 11.65 -8.16 9.11
N GLN A 44 11.87 -8.77 10.26
CA GLN A 44 10.83 -9.44 11.02
C GLN A 44 10.72 -8.87 12.42
N VAL A 45 9.50 -8.53 12.82
CA VAL A 45 9.21 -8.06 14.18
C VAL A 45 9.48 -9.16 15.19
N TYR A 46 10.31 -8.88 16.19
CA TYR A 46 10.60 -9.82 17.27
C TYR A 46 10.13 -9.31 18.63
N ALA A 47 9.92 -8.02 18.79
CA ALA A 47 9.42 -7.45 20.03
C ALA A 47 8.63 -6.18 19.77
N THR A 48 7.59 -6.01 20.56
CA THR A 48 6.81 -4.77 20.65
C THR A 48 6.76 -4.35 22.12
N ASN A 49 6.86 -3.05 22.39
CA ASN A 49 6.68 -2.59 23.75
C ASN A 49 5.23 -2.85 24.19
N SER A 50 5.04 -3.28 25.43
CA SER A 50 3.71 -3.45 26.01
C SER A 50 3.06 -2.15 26.48
N LYS A 51 3.81 -1.05 26.49
CA LYS A 51 3.34 0.25 26.95
C LYS A 51 3.44 1.30 25.84
N VAL A 52 2.34 2.03 25.67
CA VAL A 52 2.27 3.20 24.77
C VAL A 52 2.93 4.38 25.48
N ASP A 53 3.74 5.13 24.75
CA ASP A 53 4.21 6.44 25.20
C ASP A 53 3.04 7.43 25.16
N GLN A 54 2.65 7.94 26.33
CA GLN A 54 1.49 8.82 26.47
C GLN A 54 1.70 10.20 25.86
N GLY A 55 2.94 10.66 25.77
CA GLY A 55 3.28 11.97 25.22
C GLY A 55 3.14 11.99 23.70
N THR A 56 3.61 10.96 23.02
CA THR A 56 3.61 10.84 21.57
C THR A 56 2.46 10.00 21.02
N ARG A 57 1.74 9.26 21.85
CA ARG A 57 0.72 8.27 21.50
C ARG A 57 1.24 7.22 20.51
N THR A 58 2.49 6.84 20.68
CA THR A 58 3.14 5.82 19.88
C THR A 58 3.61 4.66 20.74
N TYR A 59 3.85 3.53 20.11
CA TYR A 59 4.53 2.44 20.77
C TYR A 59 5.70 1.96 19.93
N LEU A 60 6.73 1.48 20.61
CA LEU A 60 8.00 1.12 20.02
C LEU A 60 7.94 -0.32 19.52
N VAL A 61 8.37 -0.52 18.29
CA VAL A 61 8.48 -1.82 17.62
C VAL A 61 9.94 -2.08 17.28
N ARG A 62 10.35 -3.31 17.46
CA ARG A 62 11.69 -3.79 17.14
C ARG A 62 11.62 -4.95 16.16
N ALA A 63 12.31 -4.82 15.05
CA ALA A 63 12.46 -5.86 14.06
C ALA A 63 13.93 -6.25 13.90
N ILE A 64 14.17 -7.48 13.45
CA ILE A 64 15.50 -8.00 13.13
C ILE A 64 15.65 -8.07 11.61
N TYR A 65 16.78 -7.63 11.13
CA TYR A 65 17.27 -7.80 9.77
C TYR A 65 18.55 -8.64 9.78
N ASP A 66 18.60 -9.69 8.95
CA ASP A 66 19.78 -10.51 8.74
C ASP A 66 20.71 -9.84 7.73
N ASN A 67 21.77 -9.22 8.21
CA ASN A 67 22.79 -8.47 7.44
C ASN A 67 23.97 -9.36 7.09
N LYS A 68 23.72 -10.53 6.50
CA LYS A 68 24.75 -11.53 6.21
C LYS A 68 25.82 -11.07 5.26
N ASP A 69 25.48 -10.17 4.36
CA ASP A 69 26.38 -9.57 3.37
C ASP A 69 27.14 -8.35 3.91
N GLY A 70 26.85 -7.93 5.14
CA GLY A 70 27.54 -6.82 5.81
C GLY A 70 27.34 -5.45 5.16
N LYS A 71 26.37 -5.32 4.24
CA LYS A 71 26.19 -4.08 3.46
C LYS A 71 25.63 -2.92 4.29
N LEU A 72 24.83 -3.21 5.30
CA LEU A 72 24.26 -2.17 6.13
C LEU A 72 25.11 -1.93 7.38
N VAL A 73 25.32 -0.65 7.67
CA VAL A 73 26.05 -0.20 8.86
C VAL A 73 25.05 0.27 9.92
N PRO A 74 25.22 -0.13 11.21
CA PRO A 74 24.37 0.35 12.29
C PRO A 74 24.39 1.87 12.43
N GLY A 75 23.32 2.45 12.98
CA GLY A 75 23.20 3.90 13.25
C GLY A 75 22.65 4.72 12.10
N ARG A 76 22.22 4.10 10.99
CA ARG A 76 21.57 4.80 9.88
C ARG A 76 20.07 4.95 10.10
N TYR A 77 19.52 6.03 9.57
CA TYR A 77 18.06 6.21 9.48
C TYR A 77 17.46 5.33 8.39
N VAL A 78 16.27 4.83 8.65
CA VAL A 78 15.53 3.94 7.75
C VAL A 78 14.08 4.38 7.63
N SER A 79 13.53 4.24 6.44
CA SER A 79 12.09 4.38 6.19
C SER A 79 11.43 3.01 6.22
N VAL A 80 10.49 2.80 7.14
CA VAL A 80 9.80 1.53 7.31
C VAL A 80 8.45 1.56 6.62
N SER A 81 8.22 0.58 5.74
CA SER A 81 6.95 0.39 5.04
C SER A 81 6.18 -0.78 5.66
N LEU A 82 4.95 -0.52 6.07
CA LEU A 82 4.08 -1.48 6.71
C LEU A 82 2.84 -1.75 5.86
N ASN A 83 2.60 -3.01 5.55
CA ASN A 83 1.31 -3.42 4.98
C ASN A 83 0.30 -3.58 6.11
N THR A 84 -0.53 -2.57 6.34
CA THR A 84 -1.50 -2.57 7.45
C THR A 84 -2.77 -3.33 7.13
N ARG A 85 -3.13 -3.48 5.86
CA ARG A 85 -4.31 -4.22 5.41
C ARG A 85 -4.08 -4.84 4.05
N THR A 86 -4.52 -6.07 3.87
CA THR A 86 -4.60 -6.73 2.58
C THR A 86 -6.07 -7.03 2.29
N PHE A 87 -6.59 -6.48 1.22
CA PHE A 87 -7.95 -6.79 0.76
C PHE A 87 -7.85 -7.92 -0.25
N LYS A 88 -8.34 -9.09 0.14
CA LYS A 88 -8.48 -10.24 -0.76
C LYS A 88 -9.84 -10.17 -1.45
N ASN A 89 -9.90 -10.60 -2.72
CA ASN A 89 -11.15 -10.68 -3.51
C ASN A 89 -11.88 -9.33 -3.64
N THR A 90 -11.14 -8.26 -3.89
CA THR A 90 -11.74 -6.95 -4.17
C THR A 90 -11.57 -6.59 -5.63
N LEU A 91 -12.56 -5.94 -6.20
CA LEU A 91 -12.45 -5.36 -7.53
C LEU A 91 -11.64 -4.08 -7.43
N ALA A 92 -10.72 -3.89 -8.37
CA ALA A 92 -9.96 -2.65 -8.50
C ALA A 92 -9.92 -2.24 -9.97
N VAL A 93 -9.98 -0.94 -10.20
CA VAL A 93 -9.85 -0.34 -11.53
C VAL A 93 -8.70 0.67 -11.53
N PRO A 94 -8.04 0.90 -12.68
CA PRO A 94 -7.05 1.96 -12.79
C PRO A 94 -7.63 3.31 -12.37
N SER A 95 -6.85 4.12 -11.65
CA SER A 95 -7.29 5.43 -11.16
C SER A 95 -7.76 6.34 -12.28
N GLU A 96 -7.17 6.21 -13.47
CA GLU A 96 -7.52 6.95 -14.68
C GLU A 96 -8.87 6.57 -15.29
N ALA A 97 -9.45 5.42 -14.95
CA ALA A 97 -10.76 4.99 -15.45
C ALA A 97 -11.93 5.66 -14.74
N ILE A 98 -11.70 6.33 -13.61
CA ILE A 98 -12.75 6.89 -12.77
C ILE A 98 -12.97 8.36 -13.10
N ILE A 99 -14.23 8.72 -13.33
CA ILE A 99 -14.69 10.09 -13.47
C ILE A 99 -15.49 10.45 -12.24
N SER A 100 -15.09 11.53 -11.58
CA SER A 100 -15.86 12.11 -10.46
C SER A 100 -16.54 13.38 -10.92
N GLU A 101 -17.87 13.38 -10.93
CA GLU A 101 -18.68 14.50 -11.38
C GLU A 101 -19.82 14.75 -10.39
N MET A 102 -19.94 15.97 -9.89
CA MET A 102 -20.97 16.38 -8.92
C MET A 102 -21.07 15.48 -7.68
N GLY A 103 -19.91 14.91 -7.23
CA GLY A 103 -19.89 14.01 -6.07
C GLY A 103 -20.25 12.55 -6.37
N ILE A 104 -20.54 12.22 -7.62
CA ILE A 104 -20.82 10.86 -8.09
C ILE A 104 -19.56 10.33 -8.80
N ASP A 105 -19.13 9.14 -8.39
CA ASP A 105 -18.04 8.43 -9.04
C ASP A 105 -18.60 7.44 -10.06
N LYS A 106 -18.12 7.51 -11.30
CA LYS A 106 -18.55 6.64 -12.39
C LYS A 106 -17.38 6.13 -13.20
N VAL A 107 -17.58 4.99 -13.84
CA VAL A 107 -16.71 4.42 -14.87
C VAL A 107 -17.51 4.22 -16.14
N PHE A 108 -16.84 4.10 -17.29
CA PHE A 108 -17.49 3.66 -18.50
C PHE A 108 -17.26 2.18 -18.72
N LEU A 109 -18.34 1.43 -18.88
CA LEU A 109 -18.33 0.02 -19.28
C LEU A 109 -18.46 -0.09 -20.80
N TYR A 110 -17.67 -0.98 -21.37
CA TYR A 110 -17.86 -1.42 -22.76
C TYR A 110 -18.96 -2.48 -22.81
N LYS A 111 -20.08 -2.19 -23.48
CA LYS A 111 -21.15 -3.16 -23.75
C LYS A 111 -21.62 -3.02 -25.20
N ASN A 112 -21.54 -4.12 -25.96
CA ASN A 112 -22.02 -4.20 -27.34
C ASN A 112 -21.51 -3.05 -28.26
N GLY A 113 -20.23 -2.70 -28.17
CA GLY A 113 -19.64 -1.64 -28.98
C GLY A 113 -19.94 -0.21 -28.50
N GLN A 114 -20.52 -0.04 -27.30
CA GLN A 114 -20.88 1.26 -26.76
C GLN A 114 -20.30 1.50 -25.38
N ALA A 115 -20.03 2.78 -25.06
CA ALA A 115 -19.65 3.25 -23.75
C ALA A 115 -20.88 3.56 -22.90
N ILE A 116 -21.06 2.83 -21.80
CA ILE A 116 -22.19 2.99 -20.88
C ILE A 116 -21.65 3.46 -19.52
N PRO A 117 -22.04 4.64 -19.03
CA PRO A 117 -21.63 5.10 -17.71
C PRO A 117 -22.26 4.23 -16.63
N HIS A 118 -21.47 3.87 -15.62
CA HIS A 118 -21.92 3.08 -14.48
C HIS A 118 -21.41 3.69 -13.18
N GLU A 119 -22.29 3.96 -12.25
CA GLU A 119 -21.94 4.52 -10.96
C GLU A 119 -21.24 3.47 -10.09
N ILE A 120 -20.24 3.91 -9.36
CA ILE A 120 -19.46 3.05 -8.48
C ILE A 120 -19.31 3.68 -7.09
N THR A 121 -19.16 2.83 -6.09
CA THR A 121 -18.68 3.26 -4.78
C THR A 121 -17.21 2.91 -4.66
N LYS A 122 -16.37 3.94 -4.55
CA LYS A 122 -14.92 3.75 -4.40
C LYS A 122 -14.55 3.46 -2.94
N GLY A 123 -13.54 2.62 -2.76
CA GLY A 123 -12.91 2.31 -1.48
C GLY A 123 -11.51 2.94 -1.38
N LEU A 124 -10.53 2.13 -1.03
CA LEU A 124 -9.14 2.55 -0.94
C LEU A 124 -8.56 2.89 -2.30
N ARG A 125 -7.76 3.95 -2.32
CA ARG A 125 -6.99 4.37 -3.48
C ARG A 125 -5.50 4.17 -3.24
N THR A 126 -4.83 3.59 -4.22
CA THR A 126 -3.38 3.57 -4.34
C THR A 126 -2.96 4.53 -5.47
N ASP A 127 -1.67 4.66 -5.73
CA ASP A 127 -1.18 5.51 -6.83
C ASP A 127 -1.70 5.06 -8.20
N ALA A 128 -1.81 3.75 -8.43
CA ALA A 128 -2.20 3.18 -9.72
C ALA A 128 -3.68 2.75 -9.79
N GLN A 129 -4.27 2.32 -8.69
CA GLN A 129 -5.57 1.66 -8.68
C GLN A 129 -6.49 2.18 -7.57
N VAL A 130 -7.79 2.09 -7.83
CA VAL A 130 -8.84 2.39 -6.85
C VAL A 130 -9.70 1.14 -6.66
N GLN A 131 -9.90 0.78 -5.40
CA GLN A 131 -10.81 -0.28 -5.00
C GLN A 131 -12.26 0.14 -5.30
N VAL A 132 -13.04 -0.79 -5.85
CA VAL A 132 -14.48 -0.62 -6.07
C VAL A 132 -15.21 -1.51 -5.08
N LEU A 133 -15.99 -0.88 -4.20
CA LEU A 133 -16.78 -1.54 -3.17
C LEU A 133 -18.12 -2.06 -3.72
N SER A 134 -18.71 -1.32 -4.65
CA SER A 134 -19.97 -1.68 -5.32
C SER A 134 -20.10 -0.99 -6.67
N GLY A 135 -20.96 -1.51 -7.53
CA GLY A 135 -21.23 -0.97 -8.86
C GLY A 135 -20.48 -1.67 -10.00
N LEU A 136 -19.64 -2.68 -9.74
CA LEU A 136 -18.99 -3.49 -10.76
C LEU A 136 -19.09 -4.98 -10.43
N ASN A 137 -19.09 -5.79 -11.47
CA ASN A 137 -19.05 -7.25 -11.36
C ASN A 137 -17.79 -7.80 -12.02
N VAL A 138 -17.38 -8.98 -11.58
CA VAL A 138 -16.29 -9.73 -12.23
C VAL A 138 -16.72 -10.06 -13.67
N GLY A 139 -15.88 -9.68 -14.64
CA GLY A 139 -16.17 -9.85 -16.06
C GLY A 139 -16.64 -8.57 -16.78
N ASP A 140 -16.93 -7.50 -16.05
CA ASP A 140 -17.19 -6.22 -16.70
C ASP A 140 -15.92 -5.67 -17.37
N THR A 141 -16.07 -5.14 -18.58
CA THR A 141 -14.99 -4.49 -19.33
C THR A 141 -15.04 -2.98 -19.10
N VAL A 142 -14.05 -2.44 -18.38
CA VAL A 142 -13.94 -1.02 -18.05
C VAL A 142 -13.07 -0.32 -19.09
N ILE A 143 -13.54 0.82 -19.60
CA ILE A 143 -12.78 1.67 -20.52
C ILE A 143 -11.80 2.52 -19.72
N THR A 144 -10.51 2.45 -20.05
CA THR A 144 -9.44 3.14 -19.32
C THR A 144 -8.84 4.31 -20.09
N SER A 145 -9.00 4.36 -21.41
CA SER A 145 -8.42 5.42 -22.26
C SER A 145 -9.48 6.23 -22.97
N GLY A 146 -9.19 7.52 -23.23
CA GLY A 146 -10.10 8.43 -23.94
C GLY A 146 -11.35 8.81 -23.16
N ILE A 147 -11.42 8.54 -21.87
CA ILE A 147 -12.61 8.68 -21.04
C ILE A 147 -13.20 10.10 -21.02
N MET A 148 -12.36 11.13 -21.15
CA MET A 148 -12.79 12.55 -21.14
C MET A 148 -13.63 12.94 -22.37
N GLN A 149 -13.58 12.14 -23.43
CA GLN A 149 -14.33 12.39 -24.67
C GLN A 149 -15.59 11.53 -24.76
N LEU A 150 -15.75 10.55 -23.86
CA LEU A 150 -16.86 9.63 -23.90
C LEU A 150 -18.18 10.29 -23.51
N ARG A 151 -19.22 9.90 -24.24
CA ARG A 151 -20.61 10.24 -23.92
C ARG A 151 -21.42 8.94 -23.84
N THR A 152 -22.49 8.98 -23.09
CA THR A 152 -23.42 7.85 -22.97
C THR A 152 -23.87 7.33 -24.33
N GLY A 153 -23.67 6.04 -24.60
CA GLY A 153 -24.06 5.39 -25.86
C GLY A 153 -23.10 5.61 -27.02
N MET A 154 -21.97 6.31 -26.81
CA MET A 154 -20.97 6.52 -27.83
C MET A 154 -20.38 5.17 -28.30
N ARG A 155 -20.25 5.00 -29.62
CA ARG A 155 -19.57 3.81 -30.17
C ARG A 155 -18.08 3.87 -29.87
N VAL A 156 -17.54 2.77 -29.42
CA VAL A 156 -16.13 2.60 -29.07
C VAL A 156 -15.62 1.26 -29.57
N GLU A 157 -14.37 1.23 -29.97
CA GLU A 157 -13.68 0.02 -30.42
C GLU A 157 -12.63 -0.37 -29.36
N LEU A 158 -12.49 -1.67 -29.15
CA LEU A 158 -11.42 -2.20 -28.30
C LEU A 158 -10.11 -2.20 -29.11
N LYS A 159 -9.06 -1.66 -28.50
CA LYS A 159 -7.69 -1.75 -29.02
C LYS A 159 -6.91 -2.82 -28.30
#